data_07974f6165eaba9600076065b15e1e83
#
_entry.id   07974f6165eaba9600076065b15e1e83
#
_cell.length_a   1.000
_cell.length_b   1.000
_cell.length_c   1.000
_cell.angle_alpha   90.00
_cell.angle_beta   90.00
_cell.angle_gamma   90.00
#
_symmetry.space_group_name_H-M   'P 1'
#
loop_
_entity.id
_entity.type
_entity.pdbx_description
1 polymer ?
#
loop_
_entity_poly.entity_id
_entity_poly.type
_entity_poly.pdbx_seq_one_letter_code
_entity_poly.pdbx_strand_id
1 'polypeptide(L)'
;ELKGWYDQLMKAVNKFGKDIDVSPKKAYVSLRRKKQFAIIQPSTKTRLDVGLNIKGLSASGKLEASGSWNAMCTHRVKVEDAEGISKELIGWIRQAYDQAG
;
A
#
# COMPACT_ATOMS: atom_id res chain seq x y z
N GLU A 1 2.97 0.40 -17.54
CA GLU A 1 2.32 1.38 -16.66
C GLU A 1 2.31 0.93 -15.20
N LEU A 2 1.82 -0.26 -14.93
CA LEU A 2 1.76 -0.74 -13.53
C LEU A 2 3.13 -0.84 -12.90
N LYS A 3 4.13 -1.26 -13.67
CA LYS A 3 5.49 -1.32 -13.16
C LYS A 3 6.03 0.06 -12.81
N GLY A 4 5.72 1.06 -13.62
CA GLY A 4 6.13 2.43 -13.37
C GLY A 4 5.51 2.96 -12.08
N TRP A 5 4.23 2.67 -11.86
CA TRP A 5 3.55 3.07 -10.62
C TRP A 5 4.14 2.33 -9.41
N TYR A 6 4.41 1.03 -9.57
CA TYR A 6 5.04 0.26 -8.51
C TYR A 6 6.41 0.85 -8.15
N ASP A 7 7.24 1.14 -9.14
CA ASP A 7 8.56 1.70 -8.91
C ASP A 7 8.47 3.06 -8.21
N GLN A 8 7.49 3.88 -8.59
CA GLN A 8 7.25 5.18 -7.97
C GLN A 8 6.85 5.04 -6.50
N LEU A 9 5.96 4.10 -6.21
CA LEU A 9 5.56 3.81 -4.83
C LEU A 9 6.75 3.33 -4.00
N MET A 10 7.53 2.40 -4.54
CA MET A 10 8.67 1.85 -3.82
C MET A 10 9.75 2.89 -3.57
N LYS A 11 9.94 3.81 -4.51
CA LYS A 11 10.88 4.90 -4.32
C LYS A 11 10.50 5.77 -3.12
N ALA A 12 9.21 6.05 -2.97
CA ALA A 12 8.70 6.82 -1.84
C ALA A 12 8.81 6.02 -0.54
N VAL A 13 8.42 4.74 -0.57
CA VAL A 13 8.44 3.88 0.61
C VAL A 13 9.86 3.68 1.14
N ASN A 14 10.82 3.51 0.26
CA ASN A 14 12.22 3.30 0.66
C ASN A 14 12.81 4.51 1.38
N LYS A 15 12.19 5.66 1.30
CA LYS A 15 12.63 6.85 2.03
C LYS A 15 12.17 6.83 3.50
N PHE A 16 11.24 5.94 3.87
CA PHE A 16 10.73 5.87 5.24
C PHE A 16 11.79 5.32 6.21
N GLY A 17 12.63 4.40 5.76
CA GLY A 17 13.64 3.77 6.60
C GLY A 17 14.31 2.62 5.87
N LYS A 18 15.30 2.02 6.52
CA LYS A 18 16.05 0.90 5.96
C LYS A 18 15.59 -0.45 6.47
N ASP A 19 14.58 -0.45 7.33
CA ASP A 19 14.10 -1.64 8.01
C ASP A 19 12.85 -2.24 7.34
N ILE A 20 12.67 -1.97 6.06
CA ILE A 20 11.54 -2.50 5.29
C ILE A 20 11.97 -3.77 4.56
N ASP A 21 11.21 -4.83 4.79
CA ASP A 21 11.40 -6.11 4.12
C ASP A 21 10.38 -6.23 3.01
N VAL A 22 10.86 -6.33 1.78
CA VAL A 22 10.02 -6.45 0.58
C VAL A 22 9.97 -7.91 0.18
N SER A 23 8.79 -8.51 0.24
CA SER A 23 8.61 -9.94 -0.01
C SER A 23 7.62 -10.15 -1.14
N PRO A 24 8.08 -10.41 -2.38
CA PRO A 24 7.18 -10.72 -3.48
C PRO A 24 6.44 -12.04 -3.23
N LYS A 25 5.14 -12.01 -3.46
CA LYS A 25 4.28 -13.18 -3.39
C LYS A 25 3.72 -13.46 -4.78
N LYS A 26 2.89 -14.49 -4.89
CA LYS A 26 2.36 -14.93 -6.17
C LYS A 26 1.49 -13.87 -6.85
N ALA A 27 0.65 -13.18 -6.07
CA ALA A 27 -0.31 -12.22 -6.59
C ALA A 27 -0.08 -10.78 -6.11
N TYR A 28 0.86 -10.56 -5.21
CA TYR A 28 1.11 -9.24 -4.64
C TYR A 28 2.52 -9.16 -4.06
N VAL A 29 2.92 -7.94 -3.68
CA VAL A 29 4.18 -7.71 -2.98
C VAL A 29 3.86 -7.30 -1.56
N SER A 30 4.42 -8.00 -0.58
CA SER A 30 4.22 -7.71 0.84
C SER A 30 5.32 -6.77 1.33
N LEU A 31 4.92 -5.73 2.04
CA LEU A 31 5.85 -4.79 2.67
C LEU A 31 5.75 -4.97 4.19
N ARG A 32 6.86 -5.32 4.80
CA ARG A 32 6.92 -5.60 6.24
C ARG A 32 7.98 -4.75 6.92
N ARG A 33 7.71 -4.43 8.16
CA ARG A 33 8.69 -3.85 9.06
C ARG A 33 8.89 -4.86 10.19
N LYS A 34 8.16 -4.82 11.29
CA LYS A 34 8.04 -5.94 12.22
C LYS A 34 6.82 -6.77 11.87
N LYS A 35 5.83 -6.10 11.31
CA LYS A 35 4.59 -6.70 10.82
C LYS A 35 4.37 -6.25 9.39
N GLN A 36 3.55 -6.99 8.66
CA GLN A 36 3.12 -6.53 7.35
C GLN A 36 2.31 -5.25 7.54
N PHE A 37 2.74 -4.18 6.87
CA PHE A 37 2.02 -2.90 6.96
C PHE A 37 1.34 -2.51 5.66
N ALA A 38 1.74 -3.09 4.55
CA ALA A 38 1.14 -2.80 3.26
C ALA A 38 1.33 -3.95 2.29
N ILE A 39 0.45 -4.02 1.29
CA ILE A 39 0.67 -4.87 0.13
C ILE A 39 0.40 -4.04 -1.13
N ILE A 40 1.06 -4.40 -2.22
CA ILE A 40 0.83 -3.80 -3.52
C ILE A 40 0.43 -4.93 -4.47
N GLN A 41 -0.79 -4.85 -4.99
CA GLN A 41 -1.35 -5.92 -5.81
C GLN A 41 -1.82 -5.39 -7.15
N PRO A 42 -1.23 -5.86 -8.28
CA PRO A 42 -1.77 -5.54 -9.59
C PRO A 42 -3.07 -6.33 -9.80
N SER A 43 -4.20 -5.66 -9.67
CA SER A 43 -5.51 -6.31 -9.75
C SER A 43 -6.02 -6.44 -11.17
N THR A 44 -5.68 -5.48 -12.03
CA THR A 44 -6.00 -5.53 -13.46
C THR A 44 -4.79 -4.99 -14.23
N LYS A 45 -4.88 -4.97 -15.56
CA LYS A 45 -3.80 -4.41 -16.38
C LYS A 45 -3.64 -2.90 -16.20
N THR A 46 -4.65 -2.24 -15.61
CA THR A 46 -4.67 -0.78 -15.49
C THR A 46 -4.89 -0.31 -14.06
N ARG A 47 -4.81 -1.21 -13.06
CA ARG A 47 -5.04 -0.83 -11.67
C ARG A 47 -4.15 -1.59 -10.71
N LEU A 48 -3.51 -0.82 -9.82
CA LEU A 48 -2.87 -1.36 -8.63
C LEU A 48 -3.77 -1.12 -7.42
N ASP A 49 -3.89 -2.12 -6.57
CA ASP A 49 -4.53 -1.95 -5.27
C ASP A 49 -3.44 -1.91 -4.20
N VAL A 50 -3.48 -0.90 -3.35
CA VAL A 50 -2.57 -0.77 -2.21
C VAL A 50 -3.34 -1.11 -0.95
N GLY A 51 -3.00 -2.23 -0.32
CA GLY A 51 -3.59 -2.62 0.94
C GLY A 51 -2.78 -2.06 2.10
N LEU A 52 -3.46 -1.59 3.13
CA LEU A 52 -2.83 -0.94 4.27
C LEU A 52 -3.34 -1.52 5.57
N ASN A 53 -2.46 -1.60 6.56
CA ASN A 53 -2.82 -1.98 7.92
C ASN A 53 -2.65 -0.77 8.82
N ILE A 54 -3.75 -0.05 9.05
CA ILE A 54 -3.77 1.16 9.86
C ILE A 54 -4.89 1.03 10.88
N LYS A 55 -4.53 0.99 12.17
CA LYS A 55 -5.52 0.94 13.24
C LYS A 55 -6.00 2.34 13.58
N GLY A 56 -7.29 2.45 13.84
CA GLY A 56 -7.87 3.68 14.35
C GLY A 56 -8.18 4.73 13.30
N LEU A 57 -8.01 4.42 12.03
CA LEU A 57 -8.29 5.34 10.95
C LEU A 57 -9.60 4.94 10.26
N SER A 58 -10.52 5.88 10.12
CA SER A 58 -11.78 5.64 9.43
C SER A 58 -11.59 5.75 7.92
N ALA A 59 -12.32 4.91 7.18
CA ALA A 59 -12.34 5.00 5.72
C ALA A 59 -12.89 6.37 5.31
N SER A 60 -12.27 6.98 4.30
CA SER A 60 -12.66 8.30 3.86
C SER A 60 -12.08 8.57 2.48
N GLY A 61 -12.91 9.07 1.57
CA GLY A 61 -12.47 9.38 0.21
C GLY A 61 -11.88 8.16 -0.50
N LYS A 62 -10.66 8.28 -0.95
CA LYS A 62 -9.97 7.19 -1.65
C LYS A 62 -9.47 6.09 -0.73
N LEU A 63 -9.43 6.34 0.56
CA LEU A 63 -9.05 5.33 1.55
C LEU A 63 -10.29 4.51 1.89
N GLU A 64 -10.43 3.37 1.24
CA GLU A 64 -11.57 2.49 1.40
C GLU A 64 -11.30 1.44 2.48
N ALA A 65 -12.34 0.98 3.14
CA ALA A 65 -12.22 -0.21 3.97
C ALA A 65 -11.94 -1.41 3.06
N SER A 66 -11.05 -2.31 3.50
CA SER A 66 -10.69 -3.46 2.66
C SER A 66 -11.86 -4.42 2.48
N GLY A 67 -12.72 -4.53 3.49
CA GLY A 67 -13.87 -5.42 3.43
C GLY A 67 -13.49 -6.84 3.08
N SER A 68 -14.18 -7.42 2.13
CA SER A 68 -13.93 -8.79 1.68
C SER A 68 -12.78 -8.89 0.68
N TRP A 69 -12.21 -7.77 0.23
CA TRP A 69 -11.12 -7.79 -0.75
C TRP A 69 -9.89 -8.51 -0.22
N ASN A 70 -9.48 -8.20 0.99
CA ASN A 70 -8.32 -8.85 1.61
C ASN A 70 -8.42 -8.77 3.13
N ALA A 71 -8.55 -9.92 3.77
CA ALA A 71 -8.71 -9.99 5.23
C ALA A 71 -7.43 -9.60 5.99
N MET A 72 -6.27 -9.58 5.31
CA MET A 72 -5.01 -9.20 5.94
C MET A 72 -4.84 -7.69 6.07
N CYS A 73 -5.72 -6.91 5.43
CA CYS A 73 -5.60 -5.45 5.40
C CYS A 73 -6.82 -4.79 6.00
N THR A 74 -6.62 -3.63 6.63
CA THR A 74 -7.75 -2.85 7.16
C THR A 74 -8.32 -1.92 6.09
N HIS A 75 -7.47 -1.43 5.18
CA HIS A 75 -7.87 -0.44 4.18
C HIS A 75 -7.28 -0.76 2.82
N ARG A 76 -7.85 -0.16 1.80
CA ARG A 76 -7.39 -0.28 0.43
C ARG A 76 -7.48 1.05 -0.29
N VAL A 77 -6.49 1.34 -1.14
CA VAL A 77 -6.53 2.47 -2.07
C VAL A 77 -6.33 1.93 -3.47
N LYS A 78 -7.23 2.30 -4.39
CA LYS A 78 -7.12 1.92 -5.80
C LYS A 78 -6.28 2.96 -6.54
N VAL A 79 -5.26 2.50 -7.25
CA VAL A 79 -4.42 3.37 -8.08
C VAL A 79 -4.69 3.02 -9.53
N GLU A 80 -5.34 3.92 -10.26
CA GLU A 80 -5.76 3.70 -11.65
C GLU A 80 -5.03 4.60 -12.63
N ASP A 81 -4.23 5.54 -12.12
CA ASP A 81 -3.39 6.44 -12.91
C ASP A 81 -2.26 6.98 -12.04
N ALA A 82 -1.35 7.75 -12.64
CA ALA A 82 -0.21 8.29 -11.91
C ALA A 82 -0.63 9.28 -10.82
N GLU A 83 -1.76 9.95 -10.98
CA GLU A 83 -2.28 10.89 -9.98
C GLU A 83 -2.77 10.18 -8.72
N GLY A 84 -3.11 8.89 -8.83
CA GLY A 84 -3.48 8.08 -7.68
C GLY A 84 -2.34 7.88 -6.71
N ILE A 85 -1.08 8.08 -7.16
CA ILE A 85 0.08 8.04 -6.29
C ILE A 85 0.31 9.45 -5.75
N SER A 86 -0.56 9.83 -4.82
CA SER A 86 -0.58 11.16 -4.26
C SER A 86 0.22 11.24 -2.97
N LYS A 87 0.47 12.46 -2.50
CA LYS A 87 1.07 12.68 -1.19
C LYS A 87 0.20 12.09 -0.09
N GLU A 88 -1.11 12.10 -0.30
CA GLU A 88 -2.07 11.53 0.64
C GLU A 88 -1.89 10.02 0.76
N LEU A 89 -1.77 9.31 -0.35
CA LEU A 89 -1.52 7.88 -0.34
C LEU A 89 -0.19 7.56 0.35
N ILE A 90 0.86 8.28 0.00
CA ILE A 90 2.18 8.07 0.62
C ILE A 90 2.08 8.33 2.13
N GLY A 91 1.33 9.32 2.55
CA GLY A 91 1.10 9.62 3.97
C GLY A 91 0.41 8.46 4.69
N TRP A 92 -0.59 7.84 4.06
CA TRP A 92 -1.26 6.68 4.64
C TRP A 92 -0.32 5.48 4.74
N ILE A 93 0.48 5.24 3.71
CA ILE A 93 1.47 4.15 3.75
C ILE A 93 2.46 4.41 4.89
N ARG A 94 2.88 5.66 5.08
CA ARG A 94 3.79 6.04 6.16
C ARG A 94 3.17 5.79 7.52
N GLN A 95 1.88 6.09 7.70
CA GLN A 95 1.18 5.79 8.94
C GLN A 95 1.19 4.30 9.24
N ALA A 96 0.93 3.47 8.22
CA ALA A 96 0.97 2.03 8.37
C ALA A 96 2.37 1.56 8.76
N TYR A 97 3.38 2.11 8.12
CA TYR A 97 4.78 1.81 8.42
C TYR A 97 5.11 2.16 9.89
N ASP A 98 4.70 3.34 10.34
CA ASP A 98 4.97 3.78 11.71
C ASP A 98 4.31 2.87 12.74
N GLN A 99 3.09 2.39 12.45
CA GLN A 99 2.38 1.49 13.36
C GLN A 99 2.97 0.08 13.40
N ALA A 100 3.69 -0.32 12.38
CA ALA A 100 4.24 -1.67 12.27
C ALA A 100 5.54 -1.85 13.09
N GLY A 101 6.15 -0.77 13.45
CA GLY A 101 7.35 -0.77 14.24
C GLY A 101 7.12 -0.31 15.65
#